data_28bd7f8d3181553e6d61bc1fb4c0a032
#
_entry.id   28bd7f8d3181553e6d61bc1fb4c0a032
#
_cell.length_a   1.000
_cell.length_b   1.000
_cell.length_c   1.000
_cell.angle_alpha   90.00
_cell.angle_beta   90.00
_cell.angle_gamma   90.00
#
_symmetry.space_group_name_H-M   'P 1'
#
loop_
_entity.id
_entity.type
_entity.pdbx_description
1 polymer ?
#
loop_
_entity_poly.entity_id
_entity_poly.type
_entity_poly.pdbx_seq_one_letter_code
_entity_poly.pdbx_strand_id
1 'polypeptide(L)'
;MSAQKPMISPYEVNELTKYCLNILTYTDELRSDTALKQAYEKAKELENSIRKLKIASLMENKTLICVAGMQGAGKTTLMKNFYGLKGDALSIELGRGERIPVLITETDVTAPVMNAIRIQKNEAGEYAAVECNMEANEFAHASKGEDNSILYLEMFVPYRHTYNSAVSFMLLPGFEKK
;
A
#
# COMPACT_ATOMS: atom_id res chain seq x y z
N MET A 1 9.66 -27.63 -14.46
CA MET A 1 9.92 -26.18 -14.54
C MET A 1 10.67 -25.78 -13.29
N SER A 2 11.93 -25.41 -13.38
CA SER A 2 12.69 -24.91 -12.22
C SER A 2 12.14 -23.52 -11.88
N ALA A 3 11.62 -23.38 -10.65
CA ALA A 3 11.24 -22.07 -10.14
C ALA A 3 12.50 -21.18 -10.16
N GLN A 4 12.48 -20.13 -10.96
CA GLN A 4 13.55 -19.16 -11.02
C GLN A 4 13.61 -18.48 -9.64
N LYS A 5 14.73 -18.63 -8.94
CA LYS A 5 14.94 -18.02 -7.63
C LYS A 5 14.76 -16.50 -7.81
N PRO A 6 13.98 -15.82 -6.94
CA PRO A 6 13.82 -14.37 -7.05
C PRO A 6 15.20 -13.70 -7.03
N MET A 7 15.39 -12.69 -7.88
CA MET A 7 16.67 -11.98 -8.02
C MET A 7 17.11 -11.25 -6.74
N ILE A 8 16.16 -10.94 -5.85
CA ILE A 8 16.39 -10.26 -4.58
C ILE A 8 15.70 -11.07 -3.50
N SER A 9 16.41 -11.41 -2.42
CA SER A 9 15.83 -12.11 -1.30
C SER A 9 14.97 -11.18 -0.43
N PRO A 10 13.97 -11.67 0.30
CA PRO A 10 13.17 -10.89 1.23
C PRO A 10 13.98 -10.15 2.29
N TYR A 11 15.07 -10.76 2.74
CA TYR A 11 16.02 -10.13 3.66
C TYR A 11 16.62 -8.86 3.01
N GLU A 12 17.05 -8.95 1.75
CA GLU A 12 17.61 -7.81 1.01
C GLU A 12 16.57 -6.71 0.79
N VAL A 13 15.30 -7.07 0.53
CA VAL A 13 14.19 -6.11 0.41
C VAL A 13 13.98 -5.35 1.71
N ASN A 14 14.00 -6.03 2.85
CA ASN A 14 13.86 -5.40 4.16
C ASN A 14 15.04 -4.49 4.51
N GLU A 15 16.26 -4.90 4.22
CA GLU A 15 17.45 -4.08 4.43
C GLU A 15 17.43 -2.83 3.52
N LEU A 16 17.08 -2.98 2.24
CA LEU A 16 16.93 -1.83 1.33
C LEU A 16 15.85 -0.86 1.83
N THR A 17 14.73 -1.39 2.36
CA THR A 17 13.68 -0.54 2.95
C THR A 17 14.23 0.27 4.12
N LYS A 18 15.01 -0.36 5.00
CA LYS A 18 15.68 0.31 6.13
C LYS A 18 16.62 1.42 5.65
N TYR A 19 17.46 1.13 4.65
CA TYR A 19 18.35 2.15 4.09
C TYR A 19 17.59 3.35 3.52
N CYS A 20 16.50 3.11 2.80
CA CYS A 20 15.67 4.19 2.26
C CYS A 20 15.04 5.04 3.38
N LEU A 21 14.55 4.42 4.45
CA LEU A 21 13.99 5.12 5.61
C LEU A 21 15.05 5.95 6.34
N ASN A 22 16.25 5.42 6.51
CA ASN A 22 17.37 6.16 7.10
C ASN A 22 17.75 7.39 6.26
N ILE A 23 17.80 7.24 4.92
CA ILE A 23 18.06 8.37 4.03
C ILE A 23 16.99 9.45 4.18
N LEU A 24 15.69 9.07 4.28
CA LEU A 24 14.62 10.02 4.53
C LEU A 24 14.81 10.75 5.86
N THR A 25 15.20 10.05 6.92
CA THR A 25 15.47 10.63 8.24
C THR A 25 16.56 11.71 8.15
N TYR A 26 17.70 11.38 7.57
CA TYR A 26 18.81 12.33 7.42
C TYR A 26 18.48 13.50 6.51
N THR A 27 17.75 13.28 5.43
CA THR A 27 17.42 14.36 4.48
C THR A 27 16.34 15.30 5.01
N ASP A 28 15.48 14.86 5.91
CA ASP A 28 14.48 15.72 6.53
C ASP A 28 15.12 16.75 7.47
N GLU A 29 16.24 16.43 8.10
CA GLU A 29 17.04 17.38 8.89
C GLU A 29 17.60 18.51 8.01
N LEU A 30 17.82 18.25 6.72
CA LEU A 30 18.34 19.20 5.75
C LEU A 30 17.25 20.05 5.10
N ARG A 31 15.98 19.82 5.43
CA ARG A 31 14.81 20.50 4.82
C ARG A 31 14.84 22.02 4.96
N SER A 32 15.44 22.53 6.04
CA SER A 32 15.57 23.97 6.33
C SER A 32 16.65 24.68 5.52
N ASP A 33 17.56 23.93 4.87
CA ASP A 33 18.66 24.48 4.10
C ASP A 33 18.25 24.67 2.64
N THR A 34 18.21 25.93 2.19
CA THR A 34 17.82 26.31 0.83
C THR A 34 18.74 25.70 -0.22
N ALA A 35 20.02 25.51 0.08
CA ALA A 35 21.00 24.91 -0.84
C ALA A 35 20.75 23.41 -1.07
N LEU A 36 20.08 22.73 -0.12
CA LEU A 36 19.83 21.29 -0.15
C LEU A 36 18.40 20.94 -0.57
N LYS A 37 17.60 21.93 -0.96
CA LYS A 37 16.21 21.74 -1.40
C LYS A 37 16.09 20.68 -2.51
N GLN A 38 17.01 20.64 -3.46
CA GLN A 38 17.02 19.64 -4.53
C GLN A 38 17.29 18.21 -3.99
N ALA A 39 18.14 18.08 -2.98
CA ALA A 39 18.39 16.80 -2.34
C ALA A 39 17.13 16.31 -1.60
N TYR A 40 16.41 17.20 -0.93
CA TYR A 40 15.14 16.90 -0.27
C TYR A 40 14.06 16.45 -1.26
N GLU A 41 13.90 17.16 -2.39
CA GLU A 41 12.92 16.76 -3.41
C GLU A 41 13.23 15.38 -4.01
N LYS A 42 14.51 15.05 -4.21
CA LYS A 42 14.94 13.71 -4.64
C LYS A 42 14.71 12.66 -3.55
N ALA A 43 14.88 13.01 -2.27
CA ALA A 43 14.61 12.09 -1.18
C ALA A 43 13.12 11.73 -1.10
N LYS A 44 12.22 12.63 -1.47
CA LYS A 44 10.78 12.32 -1.59
C LYS A 44 10.48 11.21 -2.62
N GLU A 45 11.29 11.07 -3.66
CA GLU A 45 11.14 9.97 -4.61
C GLU A 45 11.41 8.60 -3.95
N LEU A 46 12.16 8.57 -2.84
CA LEU A 46 12.39 7.36 -2.05
C LEU A 46 11.09 6.80 -1.45
N GLU A 47 10.10 7.63 -1.13
CA GLU A 47 8.80 7.17 -0.63
C GLU A 47 8.15 6.18 -1.61
N ASN A 48 8.25 6.46 -2.92
CA ASN A 48 7.77 5.55 -3.96
C ASN A 48 8.60 4.26 -4.03
N SER A 49 9.91 4.35 -3.80
CA SER A 49 10.79 3.17 -3.75
C SER A 49 10.47 2.31 -2.53
N ILE A 50 10.27 2.91 -1.37
CA ILE A 50 9.84 2.22 -0.15
C ILE A 50 8.49 1.53 -0.37
N ARG A 51 7.53 2.20 -1.01
CA ARG A 51 6.24 1.59 -1.36
C ARG A 51 6.43 0.33 -2.21
N LYS A 52 7.23 0.42 -3.27
CA LYS A 52 7.51 -0.74 -4.15
C LYS A 52 8.19 -1.88 -3.41
N LEU A 53 9.16 -1.58 -2.55
CA LEU A 53 9.85 -2.58 -1.73
C LEU A 53 8.90 -3.25 -0.74
N LYS A 54 8.06 -2.47 -0.05
CA LYS A 54 7.06 -3.02 0.88
C LYS A 54 6.05 -3.91 0.18
N ILE A 55 5.56 -3.52 -1.00
CA ILE A 55 4.66 -4.36 -1.80
C ILE A 55 5.40 -5.64 -2.26
N ALA A 56 6.64 -5.53 -2.70
CA ALA A 56 7.45 -6.68 -3.11
C ALA A 56 7.67 -7.67 -1.94
N SER A 57 7.86 -7.18 -0.71
CA SER A 57 8.03 -8.05 0.46
C SER A 57 6.78 -8.89 0.78
N LEU A 58 5.59 -8.44 0.39
CA LEU A 58 4.36 -9.22 0.58
C LEU A 58 4.32 -10.48 -0.29
N MET A 59 5.02 -10.48 -1.42
CA MET A 59 5.06 -11.61 -2.36
C MET A 59 5.87 -12.80 -1.82
N GLU A 60 6.59 -12.63 -0.73
CA GLU A 60 7.39 -13.71 -0.11
C GLU A 60 6.50 -14.85 0.40
N ASN A 61 5.43 -14.50 1.09
CA ASN A 61 4.56 -15.44 1.80
C ASN A 61 3.13 -15.49 1.26
N LYS A 62 2.83 -14.71 0.22
CA LYS A 62 1.49 -14.58 -0.34
C LYS A 62 1.52 -14.57 -1.86
N THR A 63 0.52 -15.20 -2.46
CA THR A 63 0.24 -15.01 -3.89
C THR A 63 -0.58 -13.74 -4.07
N LEU A 64 -0.01 -12.74 -4.74
CA LEU A 64 -0.72 -11.50 -5.05
C LEU A 64 -1.37 -11.58 -6.43
N ILE A 65 -2.68 -11.43 -6.47
CA ILE A 65 -3.46 -11.30 -7.70
C ILE A 65 -3.76 -9.81 -7.91
N CYS A 66 -3.09 -9.20 -8.89
CA CYS A 66 -3.26 -7.78 -9.16
C CYS A 66 -4.49 -7.52 -10.03
N VAL A 67 -5.39 -6.66 -9.55
CA VAL A 67 -6.55 -6.17 -10.30
C VAL A 67 -6.21 -4.80 -10.87
N ALA A 68 -5.86 -4.77 -12.15
CA ALA A 68 -5.46 -3.58 -12.88
C ALA A 68 -6.50 -3.17 -13.93
N GLY A 69 -6.47 -1.93 -14.36
CA GLY A 69 -7.34 -1.42 -15.42
C GLY A 69 -7.54 0.08 -15.34
N MET A 70 -8.20 0.63 -16.34
CA MET A 70 -8.47 2.07 -16.42
C MET A 70 -9.36 2.54 -15.27
N GLN A 71 -9.30 3.84 -14.99
CA GLN A 71 -10.25 4.47 -14.07
C GLN A 71 -11.68 4.25 -14.58
N GLY A 72 -12.59 3.90 -13.67
CA GLY A 72 -14.00 3.59 -14.05
C GLY A 72 -14.22 2.21 -14.67
N ALA A 73 -13.20 1.36 -14.80
CA ALA A 73 -13.33 0.00 -15.36
C ALA A 73 -14.06 -1.00 -14.44
N GLY A 74 -14.58 -0.58 -13.29
CA GLY A 74 -15.34 -1.42 -12.37
C GLY A 74 -14.50 -2.31 -11.45
N LYS A 75 -13.19 -2.06 -11.30
CA LYS A 75 -12.29 -2.84 -10.42
C LYS A 75 -12.83 -2.95 -9.00
N THR A 76 -13.17 -1.82 -8.41
CA THR A 76 -13.69 -1.75 -7.04
C THR A 76 -15.03 -2.45 -6.91
N THR A 77 -15.93 -2.27 -7.89
CA THR A 77 -17.22 -2.98 -7.97
C THR A 77 -17.01 -4.48 -8.04
N LEU A 78 -16.05 -4.95 -8.85
CA LEU A 78 -15.70 -6.37 -8.94
C LEU A 78 -15.29 -6.92 -7.57
N MET A 79 -14.39 -6.24 -6.88
CA MET A 79 -13.91 -6.67 -5.56
C MET A 79 -15.00 -6.61 -4.49
N LYS A 80 -15.85 -5.58 -4.51
CA LYS A 80 -17.03 -5.52 -3.59
C LYS A 80 -17.95 -6.71 -3.79
N ASN A 81 -18.28 -7.05 -5.02
CA ASN A 81 -19.15 -8.18 -5.33
C ASN A 81 -18.47 -9.52 -5.00
N PHE A 82 -17.20 -9.66 -5.31
CA PHE A 82 -16.43 -10.87 -5.06
C PHE A 82 -16.40 -11.20 -3.56
N TYR A 83 -16.09 -10.22 -2.72
CA TYR A 83 -16.03 -10.39 -1.27
C TYR A 83 -17.37 -10.13 -0.55
N GLY A 84 -18.43 -9.72 -1.26
CA GLY A 84 -19.74 -9.40 -0.68
C GLY A 84 -19.68 -8.23 0.30
N LEU A 85 -18.79 -7.27 0.07
CA LEU A 85 -18.65 -6.09 0.92
C LEU A 85 -19.86 -5.18 0.78
N LYS A 86 -20.46 -4.84 1.93
CA LYS A 86 -21.60 -3.90 2.03
C LYS A 86 -21.09 -2.55 2.53
N GLY A 87 -21.83 -1.48 2.18
CA GLY A 87 -21.51 -0.12 2.63
C GLY A 87 -20.33 0.51 1.89
N ASP A 88 -19.70 1.49 2.52
CA ASP A 88 -18.72 2.39 1.91
C ASP A 88 -17.24 1.96 2.16
N ALA A 89 -17.02 0.75 2.64
CA ALA A 89 -15.70 0.22 2.96
C ALA A 89 -14.70 0.34 1.78
N LEU A 90 -15.20 0.15 0.55
CA LEU A 90 -14.51 0.52 -0.68
C LEU A 90 -15.43 1.50 -1.40
N SER A 91 -15.19 2.80 -1.30
CA SER A 91 -16.06 3.78 -1.94
C SER A 91 -15.96 3.69 -3.47
N ILE A 92 -17.12 3.64 -4.12
CA ILE A 92 -17.22 3.75 -5.57
C ILE A 92 -17.59 5.20 -5.85
N GLU A 93 -16.60 6.08 -5.97
CA GLU A 93 -16.85 7.44 -6.43
C GLU A 93 -16.67 7.56 -7.94
N LEU A 94 -17.68 8.15 -8.58
CA LEU A 94 -17.61 8.57 -9.98
C LEU A 94 -16.63 9.76 -10.07
N GLY A 95 -15.45 9.52 -10.64
CA GLY A 95 -14.56 10.61 -11.03
C GLY A 95 -13.09 10.51 -10.62
N ARG A 96 -12.76 10.02 -9.43
CA ARG A 96 -11.37 9.78 -9.02
C ARG A 96 -11.32 8.46 -8.25
N GLY A 97 -10.84 7.42 -8.91
CA GLY A 97 -10.62 6.11 -8.29
C GLY A 97 -9.45 6.13 -7.32
N GLU A 98 -9.19 4.97 -6.76
CA GLU A 98 -8.09 4.76 -5.82
C GLU A 98 -6.76 5.19 -6.45
N ARG A 99 -5.98 5.96 -5.70
CA ARG A 99 -4.61 6.37 -6.05
C ARG A 99 -3.56 5.60 -5.27
N ILE A 100 -3.98 4.91 -4.22
CA ILE A 100 -3.13 4.08 -3.37
C ILE A 100 -3.54 2.62 -3.57
N PRO A 101 -2.58 1.67 -3.69
CA PRO A 101 -2.89 0.26 -3.78
C PRO A 101 -3.64 -0.22 -2.54
N VAL A 102 -4.67 -1.05 -2.73
CA VAL A 102 -5.44 -1.68 -1.64
C VAL A 102 -5.24 -3.18 -1.70
N LEU A 103 -4.64 -3.75 -0.65
CA LEU A 103 -4.49 -5.19 -0.48
C LEU A 103 -5.71 -5.75 0.25
N ILE A 104 -6.35 -6.76 -0.31
CA ILE A 104 -7.52 -7.42 0.30
C ILE A 104 -7.16 -8.88 0.55
N THR A 105 -7.26 -9.31 1.80
CA THR A 105 -6.92 -10.67 2.24
C THR A 105 -8.08 -11.25 3.05
N GLU A 106 -8.50 -12.48 2.71
CA GLU A 106 -9.43 -13.25 3.56
C GLU A 106 -8.69 -13.77 4.78
N THR A 107 -9.30 -13.61 5.96
CA THR A 107 -8.74 -14.10 7.22
C THR A 107 -9.84 -14.38 8.24
N ASP A 108 -9.48 -14.91 9.41
CA ASP A 108 -10.41 -15.20 10.50
C ASP A 108 -10.82 -13.92 11.23
N VAL A 109 -11.65 -13.12 10.56
CA VAL A 109 -12.29 -11.92 11.14
C VAL A 109 -13.80 -12.02 10.93
N THR A 110 -14.57 -11.42 11.83
CA THR A 110 -16.05 -11.42 11.74
C THR A 110 -16.59 -10.26 10.92
N ALA A 111 -15.81 -9.19 10.80
CA ALA A 111 -16.11 -7.99 10.01
C ALA A 111 -14.85 -7.48 9.36
N PRO A 112 -14.94 -6.68 8.28
CA PRO A 112 -13.76 -6.08 7.66
C PRO A 112 -12.94 -5.25 8.64
N VAL A 113 -11.61 -5.50 8.66
CA VAL A 113 -10.62 -4.72 9.41
C VAL A 113 -9.75 -3.96 8.41
N MET A 114 -9.54 -2.68 8.65
CA MET A 114 -8.88 -1.77 7.70
C MET A 114 -7.67 -1.13 8.34
N ASN A 115 -6.55 -1.20 7.64
CA ASN A 115 -5.27 -0.66 8.08
C ASN A 115 -4.62 0.15 6.97
N ALA A 116 -3.83 1.15 7.37
CA ALA A 116 -2.89 1.82 6.48
C ALA A 116 -1.46 1.45 6.87
N ILE A 117 -0.64 1.14 5.88
CA ILE A 117 0.81 1.06 6.07
C ILE A 117 1.37 2.41 5.62
N ARG A 118 1.94 3.15 6.56
CA ARG A 118 2.43 4.51 6.32
C ARG A 118 3.84 4.73 6.84
N ILE A 119 4.51 5.72 6.25
CA ILE A 119 5.78 6.23 6.77
C ILE A 119 5.48 7.26 7.85
N GLN A 120 5.98 7.04 9.05
CA GLN A 120 5.79 7.93 10.19
C GLN A 120 7.09 8.06 10.98
N LYS A 121 7.34 9.24 11.58
CA LYS A 121 8.43 9.42 12.53
C LYS A 121 8.09 8.76 13.87
N ASN A 122 9.04 8.02 14.40
CA ASN A 122 9.00 7.51 15.78
C ASN A 122 9.38 8.62 16.79
N GLU A 123 9.35 8.30 18.07
CA GLU A 123 9.72 9.23 19.16
C GLU A 123 11.18 9.70 19.08
N ALA A 124 12.06 8.93 18.46
CA ALA A 124 13.46 9.28 18.22
C ALA A 124 13.66 10.19 17.00
N GLY A 125 12.58 10.52 16.27
CA GLY A 125 12.63 11.34 15.05
C GLY A 125 13.00 10.56 13.78
N GLU A 126 13.13 9.23 13.85
CA GLU A 126 13.49 8.38 12.74
C GLU A 126 12.23 7.93 11.97
N TYR A 127 12.31 7.88 10.64
CA TYR A 127 11.21 7.35 9.83
C TYR A 127 11.11 5.82 9.91
N ALA A 128 9.88 5.34 10.10
CA ALA A 128 9.54 3.93 10.11
C ALA A 128 8.27 3.68 9.28
N ALA A 129 8.16 2.49 8.72
CA ALA A 129 6.90 2.04 8.13
C ALA A 129 6.06 1.39 9.24
N VAL A 130 4.94 2.00 9.57
CA VAL A 130 4.06 1.57 10.66
C VAL A 130 2.68 1.19 10.13
N GLU A 131 2.04 0.26 10.81
CA GLU A 131 0.65 -0.12 10.58
C GLU A 131 -0.26 0.70 11.50
N CYS A 132 -1.31 1.29 10.90
CA CYS A 132 -2.30 2.08 11.62
C CYS A 132 -3.69 1.54 11.29
N ASN A 133 -4.47 1.19 12.32
CA ASN A 133 -5.86 0.84 12.15
C ASN A 133 -6.68 2.05 11.70
N MET A 134 -7.69 1.85 10.87
CA MET A 134 -8.51 2.92 10.29
C MET A 134 -10.00 2.57 10.37
N GLU A 135 -10.81 3.60 10.61
CA GLU A 135 -12.24 3.50 10.40
C GLU A 135 -12.59 3.52 8.90
N ALA A 136 -13.77 2.96 8.54
CA ALA A 136 -14.17 2.80 7.14
C ALA A 136 -14.17 4.13 6.34
N ASN A 137 -14.62 5.22 6.96
CA ASN A 137 -14.62 6.54 6.32
C ASN A 137 -13.21 7.08 6.08
N GLU A 138 -12.31 6.88 7.06
CA GLU A 138 -10.91 7.28 6.94
C GLU A 138 -10.20 6.47 5.86
N PHE A 139 -10.46 5.16 5.80
CA PHE A 139 -9.91 4.27 4.79
C PHE A 139 -10.37 4.67 3.38
N ALA A 140 -11.66 4.95 3.21
CA ALA A 140 -12.21 5.43 1.94
C ALA A 140 -11.60 6.78 1.51
N HIS A 141 -11.36 7.69 2.45
CA HIS A 141 -10.69 8.96 2.18
C HIS A 141 -9.22 8.75 1.84
N ALA A 142 -8.50 7.94 2.60
CA ALA A 142 -7.10 7.61 2.40
C ALA A 142 -6.83 7.00 1.01
N SER A 143 -7.78 6.19 0.49
CA SER A 143 -7.65 5.56 -0.84
C SER A 143 -7.56 6.59 -1.98
N LYS A 144 -8.05 7.82 -1.78
CA LYS A 144 -7.98 8.93 -2.76
C LYS A 144 -6.56 9.47 -2.94
N GLY A 145 -5.63 9.09 -2.06
CA GLY A 145 -4.21 9.40 -2.18
C GLY A 145 -3.86 10.86 -1.88
N GLU A 146 -4.57 11.48 -0.97
CA GLU A 146 -4.27 12.85 -0.50
C GLU A 146 -3.12 12.85 0.51
N ASP A 147 -2.91 11.73 1.22
CA ASP A 147 -1.81 11.53 2.16
C ASP A 147 -0.67 10.73 1.52
N ASN A 148 0.40 11.41 1.16
CA ASN A 148 1.57 10.80 0.53
C ASN A 148 2.36 9.87 1.49
N SER A 149 2.16 9.98 2.80
CA SER A 149 2.81 9.09 3.77
C SER A 149 2.31 7.65 3.68
N ILE A 150 1.11 7.42 3.13
CA ILE A 150 0.52 6.10 3.00
C ILE A 150 1.17 5.34 1.85
N LEU A 151 1.77 4.20 2.16
CA LEU A 151 2.42 3.32 1.18
C LEU A 151 1.39 2.47 0.44
N TYR A 152 0.51 1.81 1.18
CA TYR A 152 -0.64 1.05 0.69
C TYR A 152 -1.66 0.86 1.82
N LEU A 153 -2.85 0.44 1.45
CA LEU A 153 -3.94 0.12 2.36
C LEU A 153 -4.12 -1.39 2.43
N GLU A 154 -4.48 -1.90 3.60
CA GLU A 154 -4.83 -3.31 3.81
C GLU A 154 -6.27 -3.44 4.31
N MET A 155 -6.99 -4.38 3.74
CA MET A 155 -8.32 -4.77 4.19
C MET A 155 -8.34 -6.27 4.44
N PHE A 156 -8.55 -6.65 5.69
CA PHE A 156 -8.83 -8.03 6.05
C PHE A 156 -10.34 -8.26 6.03
N VAL A 157 -10.77 -9.29 5.33
CA VAL A 157 -12.19 -9.61 5.16
C VAL A 157 -12.47 -11.03 5.65
N PRO A 158 -13.70 -11.32 6.14
CA PRO A 158 -14.09 -12.66 6.55
C PRO A 158 -13.90 -13.68 5.43
N TYR A 159 -13.56 -14.92 5.79
CA TYR A 159 -13.51 -16.02 4.83
C TYR A 159 -14.85 -16.17 4.10
N ARG A 160 -14.79 -16.17 2.79
CA ARG A 160 -15.92 -16.38 1.90
C ARG A 160 -15.65 -17.42 0.83
N HIS A 161 -14.40 -17.57 0.46
CA HIS A 161 -13.94 -18.50 -0.55
C HIS A 161 -13.05 -19.57 0.10
N THR A 162 -12.78 -20.64 -0.64
CA THR A 162 -11.91 -21.72 -0.19
C THR A 162 -10.41 -21.37 -0.27
N TYR A 163 -10.08 -20.13 -0.63
CA TYR A 163 -8.71 -19.64 -0.62
C TYR A 163 -8.26 -19.48 0.84
N ASN A 164 -7.06 -19.98 1.10
CA ASN A 164 -6.42 -19.73 2.38
C ASN A 164 -5.80 -18.30 2.38
N SER A 165 -5.36 -17.84 3.53
CA SER A 165 -4.72 -16.51 3.70
C SER A 165 -3.43 -16.30 2.88
N ALA A 166 -2.97 -17.32 2.16
CA ALA A 166 -1.82 -17.22 1.26
C ALA A 166 -2.14 -16.50 -0.08
N VAL A 167 -3.43 -16.27 -0.37
CA VAL A 167 -3.84 -15.52 -1.58
C VAL A 167 -4.43 -14.19 -1.16
N SER A 168 -3.95 -13.12 -1.78
CA SER A 168 -4.47 -11.77 -1.58
C SER A 168 -4.70 -11.10 -2.92
N PHE A 169 -5.72 -10.24 -3.00
CA PHE A 169 -5.97 -9.41 -4.16
C PHE A 169 -5.44 -8.01 -3.92
N MET A 170 -4.69 -7.48 -4.87
CA MET A 170 -4.22 -6.10 -4.83
C MET A 170 -4.96 -5.29 -5.88
N LEU A 171 -5.81 -4.38 -5.41
CA LEU A 171 -6.48 -3.41 -6.24
C LEU A 171 -5.50 -2.28 -6.55
N LEU A 172 -5.10 -2.18 -7.81
CA LEU A 172 -4.15 -1.17 -8.26
C LEU A 172 -4.85 0.15 -8.64
N PRO A 173 -4.17 1.29 -8.45
CA PRO A 173 -4.63 2.58 -8.97
C PRO A 173 -5.04 2.49 -10.44
N GLY A 174 -6.10 3.20 -10.79
CA GLY A 174 -6.56 3.26 -12.18
C GLY A 174 -5.59 4.03 -13.07
N PHE A 175 -5.39 3.53 -14.30
CA PHE A 175 -4.65 4.28 -15.30
C PHE A 175 -5.53 5.43 -15.84
N GLU A 176 -5.00 6.65 -15.85
CA GLU A 176 -5.67 7.78 -16.50
C GLU A 176 -5.48 7.69 -18.02
N LYS A 177 -6.52 8.04 -18.78
CA LYS A 177 -6.35 8.34 -20.20
C LYS A 177 -5.52 9.62 -20.30
N LYS A 178 -4.37 9.55 -20.95
CA LYS A 178 -3.65 10.74 -21.40
C LYS A 178 -4.40 11.40 -22.54
#